data_400882e1b44d3bf412b80cd045c510b8
#
_entry.id   400882e1b44d3bf412b80cd045c510b8
#
_cell.length_a   1.000
_cell.length_b   1.000
_cell.length_c   1.000
_cell.angle_alpha   90.00
_cell.angle_beta   90.00
_cell.angle_gamma   90.00
#
_symmetry.space_group_name_H-M   'P 1'
#
loop_
_entity.id
_entity.type
_entity.pdbx_description
1 polymer ?
#
loop_
_entity_poly.entity_id
_entity_poly.type
_entity_poly.pdbx_seq_one_letter_code
_entity_poly.pdbx_strand_id
1 'polypeptide(L)'
;ERLYLHGQSDAEAWNFGPHDADVRSVQWVVEYLCDQWGSDASWTSQPGEHPHEASFLKLDISKARQRLQWSPRWPLETALRHIVEWHQAWLTGQDMHAFCLAQINQYGP
;
A
#
# COMPACT_ATOMS: atom_id res chain seq x y z
N GLU A 1 12.30 5.48 13.51
CA GLU A 1 13.55 5.42 14.29
C GLU A 1 14.50 6.57 13.93
N ARG A 2 14.85 6.78 12.65
CA ARG A 2 15.76 7.86 12.23
C ARG A 2 15.26 9.24 12.65
N LEU A 3 13.97 9.53 12.49
CA LEU A 3 13.40 10.81 12.91
C LEU A 3 13.57 11.04 14.42
N TYR A 4 13.38 9.99 15.20
CA TYR A 4 13.59 10.04 16.67
C TYR A 4 15.06 10.29 17.02
N LEU A 5 15.99 9.63 16.32
CA LEU A 5 17.43 9.71 16.60
C LEU A 5 18.09 10.98 16.06
N HIS A 6 17.67 11.45 14.88
CA HIS A 6 18.32 12.54 14.15
C HIS A 6 17.49 13.84 14.09
N GLY A 7 16.25 13.80 14.58
CA GLY A 7 15.41 15.00 14.69
C GLY A 7 15.19 15.71 13.36
N GLN A 8 15.49 17.00 13.33
CA GLN A 8 15.18 17.86 12.18
C GLN A 8 15.87 17.47 10.87
N SER A 9 16.98 16.74 10.91
CA SER A 9 17.68 16.34 9.68
C SER A 9 16.84 15.42 8.79
N ASP A 10 15.92 14.65 9.38
CA ASP A 10 15.04 13.74 8.67
C ASP A 10 13.57 14.21 8.67
N ALA A 11 13.28 15.40 9.25
CA ALA A 11 11.95 15.99 9.32
C ALA A 11 11.60 16.68 7.99
N GLU A 12 11.37 15.89 6.95
CA GLU A 12 11.05 16.35 5.61
C GLU A 12 9.86 15.53 5.07
N ALA A 13 9.32 15.97 3.93
CA ALA A 13 8.34 15.17 3.20
C ALA A 13 9.02 13.99 2.49
N TRP A 14 8.44 12.82 2.64
CA TRP A 14 8.92 11.57 2.05
C TRP A 14 7.79 10.86 1.32
N ASN A 15 8.07 10.32 0.14
CA ASN A 15 7.17 9.45 -0.57
C ASN A 15 7.61 7.99 -0.39
N PHE A 16 6.64 7.15 -0.04
CA PHE A 16 6.82 5.70 0.04
C PHE A 16 5.82 5.04 -0.89
N GLY A 17 6.27 4.11 -1.68
CA GLY A 17 5.43 3.45 -2.67
C GLY A 17 6.09 2.18 -3.22
N PRO A 18 5.41 1.51 -4.17
CA PRO A 18 5.95 0.32 -4.80
C PRO A 18 7.14 0.65 -5.71
N HIS A 19 7.90 -0.38 -6.08
CA HIS A 19 8.88 -0.26 -7.15
C HIS A 19 8.20 0.09 -8.48
N ASP A 20 8.91 0.76 -9.38
CA ASP A 20 8.39 1.11 -10.71
C ASP A 20 7.89 -0.12 -11.49
N ALA A 21 8.53 -1.27 -11.33
CA ALA A 21 8.10 -2.51 -11.95
C ALA A 21 6.73 -3.02 -11.45
N ASP A 22 6.31 -2.60 -10.26
CA ASP A 22 5.05 -3.00 -9.64
C ASP A 22 3.92 -1.98 -9.87
N VAL A 23 4.16 -0.91 -10.59
CA VAL A 23 3.11 0.08 -10.88
C VAL A 23 2.05 -0.55 -11.78
N ARG A 24 0.80 -0.42 -11.39
CA ARG A 24 -0.37 -0.94 -12.08
C ARG A 24 -1.45 0.13 -12.21
N SER A 25 -2.35 -0.06 -13.18
CA SER A 25 -3.52 0.82 -13.32
C SER A 25 -4.46 0.68 -12.11
N VAL A 26 -5.28 1.72 -11.89
CA VAL A 26 -6.33 1.66 -10.86
C VAL A 26 -7.28 0.50 -11.10
N GLN A 27 -7.65 0.26 -12.38
CA GLN A 27 -8.50 -0.87 -12.75
C GLN A 27 -7.90 -2.21 -12.30
N TRP A 28 -6.62 -2.44 -12.57
CA TRP A 28 -5.93 -3.66 -12.15
C TRP A 28 -5.95 -3.83 -10.63
N VAL A 29 -5.69 -2.75 -9.88
CA VAL A 29 -5.71 -2.78 -8.41
C VAL A 29 -7.10 -3.15 -7.89
N VAL A 30 -8.15 -2.54 -8.43
CA VAL A 30 -9.53 -2.81 -8.02
C VAL A 30 -9.91 -4.25 -8.34
N GLU A 31 -9.59 -4.74 -9.53
CA GLU A 31 -9.85 -6.13 -9.93
C GLU A 31 -9.13 -7.12 -9.00
N TYR A 32 -7.87 -6.86 -8.68
CA TYR A 32 -7.09 -7.68 -7.76
C TYR A 32 -7.71 -7.70 -6.35
N LEU A 33 -8.09 -6.53 -5.83
CA LEU A 33 -8.72 -6.44 -4.51
C LEU A 33 -10.04 -7.20 -4.45
N CYS A 34 -10.88 -7.08 -5.49
CA CYS A 34 -12.14 -7.82 -5.57
C CYS A 34 -11.91 -9.32 -5.63
N ASP A 35 -10.93 -9.77 -6.41
CA ASP A 35 -10.57 -11.18 -6.53
C ASP A 35 -10.08 -11.76 -5.19
N GLN A 36 -9.24 -11.02 -4.48
CA GLN A 36 -8.73 -11.42 -3.15
C GLN A 36 -9.82 -11.38 -2.07
N TRP A 37 -10.79 -10.48 -2.18
CA TRP A 37 -11.89 -10.36 -1.22
C TRP A 37 -12.82 -11.55 -1.27
N GLY A 38 -13.14 -12.02 -2.46
CA GLY A 38 -14.01 -13.17 -2.69
C GLY A 38 -15.22 -12.85 -3.55
N SER A 39 -16.15 -13.82 -3.62
CA SER A 39 -17.30 -13.80 -4.55
C SER A 39 -18.31 -12.68 -4.32
N ASP A 40 -18.30 -12.07 -3.13
CA ASP A 40 -19.26 -11.01 -2.77
C ASP A 40 -18.78 -9.61 -3.17
N ALA A 41 -17.56 -9.49 -3.64
CA ALA A 41 -17.00 -8.20 -4.04
C ALA A 41 -17.17 -7.97 -5.54
N SER A 42 -17.60 -6.76 -5.88
CA SER A 42 -17.71 -6.32 -7.26
C SER A 42 -17.40 -4.83 -7.35
N TRP A 43 -17.09 -4.37 -8.55
CA TRP A 43 -16.85 -2.95 -8.79
C TRP A 43 -17.52 -2.52 -10.10
N THR A 44 -17.79 -1.22 -10.19
CA THR A 44 -18.33 -0.62 -11.40
C THR A 44 -17.57 0.66 -11.71
N SER A 45 -17.42 0.95 -13.00
CA SER A 45 -16.88 2.24 -13.44
C SER A 45 -18.02 3.24 -13.56
N GLN A 46 -17.82 4.45 -13.06
CA GLN A 46 -18.81 5.52 -13.21
C GLN A 46 -18.76 6.03 -14.65
N PRO A 47 -19.88 5.95 -15.41
CA PRO A 47 -19.91 6.48 -16.76
C PRO A 47 -19.97 8.02 -16.76
N GLY A 48 -19.46 8.63 -17.82
CA GLY A 48 -19.51 10.08 -18.05
C GLY A 48 -18.13 10.71 -18.17
N GLU A 49 -18.12 12.03 -18.40
CA GLU A 49 -16.89 12.81 -18.42
C GLU A 49 -16.49 13.15 -16.99
N HIS A 50 -15.28 12.78 -16.64
CA HIS A 50 -14.68 13.06 -15.33
C HIS A 50 -13.38 13.84 -15.52
N PRO A 51 -12.95 14.62 -14.50
CA PRO A 51 -11.61 15.19 -14.52
C PRO A 51 -10.58 14.12 -14.84
N HIS A 52 -9.64 14.44 -15.73
CA HIS A 52 -8.60 13.49 -16.12
C HIS A 52 -7.72 13.15 -14.93
N GLU A 53 -7.72 11.85 -14.57
CA GLU A 53 -6.74 11.30 -13.64
C GLU A 53 -5.74 10.45 -14.41
N ALA A 54 -4.51 10.42 -13.92
CA ALA A 54 -3.48 9.56 -14.52
C ALA A 54 -3.94 8.09 -14.46
N SER A 55 -3.71 7.34 -15.55
CA SER A 55 -4.03 5.91 -15.62
C SER A 55 -3.25 5.08 -14.60
N PHE A 56 -2.15 5.61 -14.10
CA PHE A 56 -1.29 4.99 -13.11
C PHE A 56 -1.07 5.94 -11.95
N LEU A 57 -1.29 5.44 -10.72
CA LEU A 57 -0.85 6.13 -9.52
C LEU A 57 0.61 5.75 -9.28
N LYS A 58 1.50 6.71 -9.49
CA LYS A 58 2.93 6.50 -9.31
C LYS A 58 3.50 7.57 -8.39
N LEU A 59 4.16 7.13 -7.34
CA LEU A 59 4.96 7.98 -6.47
C LEU A 59 6.44 7.81 -6.82
N ASP A 60 7.14 8.93 -6.89
CA ASP A 60 8.60 8.88 -6.98
C ASP A 60 9.20 8.64 -5.60
N ILE A 61 9.77 7.45 -5.39
CA ILE A 61 10.40 7.03 -4.14
C ILE A 61 11.91 7.20 -4.15
N SER A 62 12.46 7.87 -5.16
CA SER A 62 13.92 8.03 -5.31
C SER A 62 14.58 8.66 -4.09
N LYS A 63 13.96 9.69 -3.52
CA LYS A 63 14.46 10.36 -2.31
C LYS A 63 14.57 9.39 -1.12
N ALA A 64 13.52 8.60 -0.87
CA ALA A 64 13.54 7.61 0.21
C ALA A 64 14.60 6.53 -0.03
N ARG A 65 14.75 6.07 -1.26
CA ARG A 65 15.76 5.07 -1.62
C ARG A 65 17.18 5.59 -1.41
N GLN A 66 17.47 6.80 -1.86
CA GLN A 66 18.82 7.36 -1.83
C GLN A 66 19.22 7.84 -0.43
N ARG A 67 18.32 8.53 0.26
CA ARG A 67 18.67 9.18 1.53
C ARG A 67 18.36 8.34 2.76
N LEU A 68 17.28 7.54 2.74
CA LEU A 68 16.91 6.63 3.82
C LEU A 68 17.40 5.21 3.59
N GLN A 69 17.88 4.90 2.38
CA GLN A 69 18.22 3.53 1.96
C GLN A 69 17.02 2.59 2.11
N TRP A 70 15.82 3.16 1.91
CA TRP A 70 14.56 2.44 2.03
C TRP A 70 14.11 1.92 0.67
N SER A 71 13.63 0.70 0.64
CA SER A 71 12.91 0.14 -0.50
C SER A 71 11.76 -0.74 -0.02
N PRO A 72 10.67 -0.85 -0.80
CA PRO A 72 9.59 -1.74 -0.44
C PRO A 72 10.07 -3.20 -0.45
N ARG A 73 9.69 -3.95 0.57
CA ARG A 73 10.05 -5.38 0.69
C ARG A 73 9.01 -6.29 0.10
N TRP A 74 7.74 -5.86 0.15
CA TRP A 74 6.64 -6.61 -0.43
C TRP A 74 6.37 -6.14 -1.85
N PRO A 75 6.18 -7.07 -2.81
CA PRO A 75 5.57 -6.72 -4.10
C PRO A 75 4.16 -6.18 -3.89
N LEU A 76 3.66 -5.43 -4.87
CA LEU A 76 2.33 -4.81 -4.79
C LEU A 76 1.23 -5.83 -4.46
N GLU A 77 1.23 -6.99 -5.10
CA GLU A 77 0.25 -8.04 -4.86
C GLU A 77 0.23 -8.51 -3.40
N THR A 78 1.40 -8.70 -2.81
CA THR A 78 1.51 -9.08 -1.39
C THR A 78 0.96 -7.97 -0.48
N ALA A 79 1.29 -6.71 -0.76
CA ALA A 79 0.79 -5.58 0.02
C ALA A 79 -0.74 -5.46 -0.06
N LEU A 80 -1.31 -5.59 -1.25
CA LEU A 80 -2.76 -5.54 -1.45
C LEU A 80 -3.48 -6.70 -0.76
N ARG A 81 -2.92 -7.91 -0.80
CA ARG A 81 -3.46 -9.06 -0.07
C ARG A 81 -3.51 -8.80 1.43
N HIS A 82 -2.46 -8.25 2.01
CA HIS A 82 -2.44 -7.90 3.44
C HIS A 82 -3.45 -6.81 3.80
N ILE A 83 -3.75 -5.88 2.89
CA ILE A 83 -4.83 -4.90 3.09
C ILE A 83 -6.18 -5.60 3.19
N VAL A 84 -6.47 -6.53 2.29
CA VAL A 84 -7.72 -7.33 2.33
C VAL A 84 -7.82 -8.14 3.60
N GLU A 85 -6.76 -8.85 3.98
CA GLU A 85 -6.70 -9.64 5.21
C GLU A 85 -6.97 -8.79 6.44
N TRP A 86 -6.40 -7.59 6.49
CA TRP A 86 -6.63 -6.64 7.59
C TRP A 86 -8.11 -6.25 7.71
N HIS A 87 -8.72 -5.86 6.59
CA HIS A 87 -10.13 -5.47 6.58
C HIS A 87 -11.06 -6.62 6.96
N GLN A 88 -10.80 -7.83 6.46
CA GLN A 88 -11.57 -9.01 6.81
C GLN A 88 -11.44 -9.35 8.30
N ALA A 89 -10.24 -9.26 8.86
CA ALA A 89 -10.00 -9.45 10.29
C ALA A 89 -10.78 -8.44 11.13
N TRP A 90 -10.78 -7.17 10.71
CA TRP A 90 -11.52 -6.12 11.38
C TRP A 90 -13.04 -6.38 11.36
N LEU A 91 -13.58 -6.77 10.21
CA LEU A 91 -15.02 -7.09 10.07
C LEU A 91 -15.44 -8.29 10.91
N THR A 92 -14.55 -9.25 11.15
CA THR A 92 -14.82 -10.43 11.99
C THR A 92 -14.55 -10.22 13.48
N GLY A 93 -14.17 -9.00 13.88
CA GLY A 93 -13.99 -8.63 15.28
C GLY A 93 -12.72 -9.16 15.93
N GLN A 94 -11.67 -9.43 15.16
CA GLN A 94 -10.38 -9.86 15.70
C GLN A 94 -9.68 -8.75 16.49
N ASP A 95 -8.72 -9.13 17.35
CA ASP A 95 -7.85 -8.17 18.02
C ASP A 95 -6.91 -7.51 17.00
N MET A 96 -7.27 -6.28 16.60
CA MET A 96 -6.54 -5.57 15.55
C MET A 96 -5.16 -5.10 15.99
N HIS A 97 -4.93 -4.90 17.28
CA HIS A 97 -3.58 -4.60 17.79
C HIS A 97 -2.63 -5.79 17.54
N ALA A 98 -3.06 -6.97 17.95
CA ALA A 98 -2.29 -8.20 17.71
C ALA A 98 -2.12 -8.48 16.21
N PHE A 99 -3.16 -8.25 15.41
CA PHE A 99 -3.11 -8.44 13.97
C PHE A 99 -2.10 -7.49 13.29
N CYS A 100 -2.11 -6.20 13.66
CA CYS A 100 -1.14 -5.23 13.16
C CYS A 100 0.29 -5.61 13.52
N LEU A 101 0.54 -6.03 14.76
CA LEU A 101 1.87 -6.48 15.18
C LEU A 101 2.33 -7.69 14.37
N ALA A 102 1.43 -8.63 14.08
CA ALA A 102 1.74 -9.78 13.25
C ALA A 102 2.16 -9.36 11.83
N GLN A 103 1.42 -8.46 11.20
CA GLN A 103 1.76 -7.94 9.86
C GLN A 103 3.09 -7.17 9.87
N ILE A 104 3.35 -6.36 10.89
CA ILE A 104 4.63 -5.67 11.04
C ILE A 104 5.80 -6.66 11.12
N ASN A 105 5.63 -7.72 11.90
CA ASN A 105 6.64 -8.78 12.04
C ASN A 105 6.86 -9.53 10.73
N GLN A 106 5.81 -9.77 9.95
CA GLN A 106 5.91 -10.39 8.62
C GLN A 106 6.65 -9.50 7.62
N TYR A 107 6.44 -8.20 7.70
CA TYR A 107 7.18 -7.26 6.84
C TYR A 107 8.68 -7.30 7.15
N GLY A 108 9.03 -7.52 8.41
CA GLY A 108 10.39 -7.69 8.89
C GLY A 108 11.09 -6.37 9.24
N PRO A 109 12.26 -6.48 9.83
CA PRO A 109 13.07 -5.33 10.21
C PRO A 109 13.65 -4.59 9.01
#